data_9f6edc6feb970bf4d685d56ee7f6d796
#
_entry.id   9f6edc6feb970bf4d685d56ee7f6d796
#
_cell.length_a   1.000
_cell.length_b   1.000
_cell.length_c   1.000
_cell.angle_alpha   90.00
_cell.angle_beta   90.00
_cell.angle_gamma   90.00
#
_symmetry.space_group_name_H-M   'P 1'
#
loop_
_entity.id
_entity.type
_entity.pdbx_description
1 polymer ?
#
loop_
_entity_poly.entity_id
_entity_poly.type
_entity_poly.pdbx_seq_one_letter_code
_entity_poly.pdbx_strand_id
1 'polypeptide(L)'
;MIKAVIFDFDGTLMNTLPGIAHFGNAALAEVGFAPVEEEKYKYFVGDGRDKLIHRMLDYYGADTAENYKIAGTKYDELYEGDVMYGSVVYDGISELLDKLRNSGIKTAVLSNKPDNVAQMLIEKNFSGKFDVCCGQRKGIPTKPNPQAALEIAKVLKVKANECVFVGDTIIDVTTGKNAGMHTIGVLWGFRKKAELCDADFIAEAPSDIFNAVKNIK
;
A
#
# COMPACT_ATOMS: atom_id res chain seq x y z
N MET A 1 -15.52 -17.72 9.43
CA MET A 1 -14.79 -16.92 10.46
C MET A 1 -13.44 -16.50 9.90
N ILE A 2 -13.10 -15.23 10.01
CA ILE A 2 -11.84 -14.66 9.51
C ILE A 2 -10.66 -15.13 10.36
N LYS A 3 -9.57 -15.50 9.70
CA LYS A 3 -8.33 -16.01 10.30
C LYS A 3 -7.10 -15.16 9.96
N ALA A 4 -7.19 -14.31 8.92
CA ALA A 4 -6.11 -13.43 8.52
C ALA A 4 -6.62 -12.10 7.98
N VAL A 5 -5.83 -11.03 8.20
CA VAL A 5 -6.03 -9.72 7.59
C VAL A 5 -4.76 -9.34 6.83
N ILE A 6 -4.92 -9.02 5.55
CA ILE A 6 -3.85 -8.58 4.66
C ILE A 6 -4.06 -7.09 4.42
N PHE A 7 -3.07 -6.28 4.75
CA PHE A 7 -3.12 -4.83 4.62
C PHE A 7 -2.31 -4.36 3.41
N ASP A 8 -2.81 -3.36 2.70
CA ASP A 8 -1.92 -2.49 1.94
C ASP A 8 -1.07 -1.65 2.88
N PHE A 9 -0.07 -0.95 2.34
CA PHE A 9 0.89 -0.18 3.12
C PHE A 9 0.62 1.33 3.01
N ASP A 10 0.87 1.89 1.81
CA ASP A 10 0.80 3.33 1.54
C ASP A 10 -0.67 3.83 1.57
N GLY A 11 -1.00 4.77 2.46
CA GLY A 11 -2.38 5.24 2.63
C GLY A 11 -3.26 4.34 3.51
N THR A 12 -2.78 3.17 3.91
CA THR A 12 -3.53 2.23 4.75
C THR A 12 -2.92 2.08 6.15
N LEU A 13 -1.66 1.68 6.24
CA LEU A 13 -0.91 1.58 7.51
C LEU A 13 -0.18 2.87 7.85
N MET A 14 0.34 3.55 6.84
CA MET A 14 1.13 4.77 6.97
C MET A 14 0.71 5.82 5.94
N ASN A 15 0.74 7.09 6.35
CA ASN A 15 0.79 8.19 5.41
C ASN A 15 2.24 8.36 4.94
N THR A 16 2.52 7.93 3.73
CA THR A 16 3.83 8.02 3.08
C THR A 16 3.86 9.06 1.96
N LEU A 17 2.73 9.73 1.73
CA LEU A 17 2.58 10.68 0.62
C LEU A 17 3.59 11.83 0.67
N PRO A 18 3.86 12.48 1.83
CA PRO A 18 4.81 13.57 1.90
C PRO A 18 6.22 13.16 1.46
N GLY A 19 6.69 11.97 1.86
CA GLY A 19 7.98 11.43 1.44
C GLY A 19 8.03 11.14 -0.04
N ILE A 20 7.00 10.45 -0.56
CA ILE A 20 6.91 10.13 -1.99
C ILE A 20 6.90 11.42 -2.83
N ALA A 21 6.14 12.44 -2.43
CA ALA A 21 6.08 13.72 -3.13
C ALA A 21 7.40 14.49 -3.06
N HIS A 22 8.07 14.49 -1.90
CA HIS A 22 9.36 15.14 -1.72
C HIS A 22 10.41 14.56 -2.67
N PHE A 23 10.60 13.26 -2.66
CA PHE A 23 11.59 12.60 -3.52
C PHE A 23 11.18 12.58 -4.99
N GLY A 24 9.87 12.49 -5.28
CA GLY A 24 9.35 12.65 -6.63
C GLY A 24 9.65 14.02 -7.22
N ASN A 25 9.47 15.07 -6.44
CA ASN A 25 9.79 16.43 -6.87
C ASN A 25 11.31 16.65 -7.04
N ALA A 26 12.14 16.05 -6.20
CA ALA A 26 13.59 16.08 -6.38
C ALA A 26 14.01 15.35 -7.68
N ALA A 27 13.34 14.22 -8.00
CA ALA A 27 13.57 13.50 -9.24
C ALA A 27 13.09 14.28 -10.49
N LEU A 28 11.98 15.02 -10.39
CA LEU A 28 11.51 15.92 -11.46
C LEU A 28 12.49 17.07 -11.70
N ALA A 29 13.07 17.64 -10.64
CA ALA A 29 14.07 18.71 -10.76
C ALA A 29 15.31 18.26 -11.51
N GLU A 30 15.74 16.98 -11.40
CA GLU A 30 16.89 16.41 -12.11
C GLU A 30 16.71 16.44 -13.63
N VAL A 31 15.46 16.38 -14.10
CA VAL A 31 15.09 16.46 -15.53
C VAL A 31 14.52 17.84 -15.91
N GLY A 32 14.71 18.86 -15.06
CA GLY A 32 14.42 20.27 -15.33
C GLY A 32 12.97 20.70 -15.14
N PHE A 33 12.13 19.93 -14.42
CA PHE A 33 10.75 20.28 -14.15
C PHE A 33 10.54 20.89 -12.76
N ALA A 34 9.52 21.75 -12.66
CA ALA A 34 9.10 22.35 -11.40
C ALA A 34 8.45 21.29 -10.46
N PRO A 35 8.37 21.55 -9.14
CA PRO A 35 7.69 20.65 -8.24
C PRO A 35 6.17 20.60 -8.51
N VAL A 36 5.58 19.41 -8.33
CA VAL A 36 4.13 19.15 -8.35
C VAL A 36 3.61 19.19 -6.92
N GLU A 37 2.41 19.73 -6.73
CA GLU A 37 1.74 19.77 -5.42
C GLU A 37 1.52 18.36 -4.86
N GLU A 38 1.74 18.18 -3.55
CA GLU A 38 1.62 16.88 -2.85
C GLU A 38 0.27 16.19 -3.11
N GLU A 39 -0.84 16.94 -3.11
CA GLU A 39 -2.18 16.41 -3.37
C GLU A 39 -2.32 15.69 -4.73
N LYS A 40 -1.54 16.07 -5.73
CA LYS A 40 -1.53 15.40 -7.04
C LYS A 40 -0.89 14.02 -6.96
N TYR A 41 0.08 13.84 -6.06
CA TYR A 41 0.73 12.55 -5.86
C TYR A 41 -0.22 11.46 -5.40
N LYS A 42 -1.34 11.81 -4.76
CA LYS A 42 -2.41 10.84 -4.47
C LYS A 42 -2.84 10.05 -5.70
N TYR A 43 -2.83 10.67 -6.88
CA TYR A 43 -3.22 10.04 -8.15
C TYR A 43 -2.05 9.39 -8.91
N PHE A 44 -0.82 9.69 -8.52
CA PHE A 44 0.36 9.06 -9.11
C PHE A 44 0.69 7.73 -8.44
N VAL A 45 0.40 7.59 -7.14
CA VAL A 45 0.71 6.39 -6.32
C VAL A 45 -0.36 5.30 -6.43
N GLY A 46 -0.01 4.08 -5.95
CA GLY A 46 -0.90 2.93 -5.83
C GLY A 46 -0.54 1.76 -6.75
N ASP A 47 -0.04 2.04 -7.96
CA ASP A 47 0.28 1.02 -8.99
C ASP A 47 1.77 0.64 -9.05
N GLY A 48 2.55 1.04 -8.06
CA GLY A 48 3.97 0.76 -7.98
C GLY A 48 4.86 1.87 -8.51
N ARG A 49 6.16 1.70 -8.27
CA ARG A 49 7.20 2.70 -8.52
C ARG A 49 7.28 3.14 -9.98
N ASP A 50 7.21 2.19 -10.91
CA ASP A 50 7.38 2.51 -12.34
C ASP A 50 6.24 3.41 -12.83
N LYS A 51 4.99 3.10 -12.45
CA LYS A 51 3.84 3.93 -12.81
C LYS A 51 3.85 5.30 -12.13
N LEU A 52 4.38 5.40 -10.92
CA LEU A 52 4.61 6.69 -10.26
C LEU A 52 5.51 7.58 -11.13
N ILE A 53 6.67 7.07 -11.56
CA ILE A 53 7.62 7.85 -12.37
C ILE A 53 7.00 8.24 -13.72
N HIS A 54 6.34 7.30 -14.41
CA HIS A 54 5.64 7.61 -15.67
C HIS A 54 4.60 8.72 -15.49
N ARG A 55 3.73 8.62 -14.47
CA ARG A 55 2.68 9.63 -14.21
C ARG A 55 3.23 11.01 -13.84
N MET A 56 4.34 11.06 -13.11
CA MET A 56 5.03 12.31 -12.81
C MET A 56 5.55 13.00 -14.07
N LEU A 57 6.15 12.24 -15.00
CA LEU A 57 6.66 12.74 -16.26
C LEU A 57 5.53 13.08 -17.24
N ASP A 58 4.49 12.27 -17.31
CA ASP A 58 3.28 12.51 -18.10
C ASP A 58 2.58 13.82 -17.72
N TYR A 59 2.61 14.20 -16.43
CA TYR A 59 2.07 15.47 -15.96
C TYR A 59 2.65 16.68 -16.71
N TYR A 60 3.88 16.55 -17.21
CA TYR A 60 4.58 17.56 -18.01
C TYR A 60 4.63 17.21 -19.52
N GLY A 61 3.99 16.12 -19.95
CA GLY A 61 4.09 15.65 -21.33
C GLY A 61 5.51 15.20 -21.73
N ALA A 62 6.30 14.77 -20.76
CA ALA A 62 7.74 14.50 -20.90
C ALA A 62 8.12 13.05 -20.56
N ASP A 63 7.18 12.11 -20.64
CA ASP A 63 7.44 10.68 -20.40
C ASP A 63 8.20 10.06 -21.59
N THR A 64 9.51 10.24 -21.56
CA THR A 64 10.46 9.64 -22.51
C THR A 64 11.32 8.60 -21.81
N ALA A 65 11.88 7.65 -22.54
CA ALA A 65 12.77 6.63 -21.98
C ALA A 65 14.00 7.25 -21.27
N GLU A 66 14.49 8.38 -21.75
CA GLU A 66 15.61 9.10 -21.16
C GLU A 66 15.21 9.74 -19.81
N ASN A 67 14.13 10.54 -19.79
CA ASN A 67 13.64 11.18 -18.58
C ASN A 67 13.23 10.14 -17.53
N TYR A 68 12.56 9.05 -17.95
CA TYR A 68 12.20 7.95 -17.05
C TYR A 68 13.43 7.34 -16.37
N LYS A 69 14.49 7.11 -17.14
CA LYS A 69 15.74 6.56 -16.59
C LYS A 69 16.38 7.51 -15.57
N ILE A 70 16.50 8.80 -15.93
CA ILE A 70 17.14 9.80 -15.06
C ILE A 70 16.32 10.01 -13.79
N ALA A 71 15.05 10.37 -13.93
CA ALA A 71 14.15 10.64 -12.79
C ALA A 71 13.96 9.40 -11.91
N GLY A 72 13.80 8.22 -12.54
CA GLY A 72 13.64 6.97 -11.81
C GLY A 72 14.87 6.59 -11.00
N THR A 73 16.07 6.73 -11.56
CA THR A 73 17.31 6.46 -10.80
C THR A 73 17.46 7.43 -9.63
N LYS A 74 17.17 8.72 -9.85
CA LYS A 74 17.24 9.73 -8.78
C LYS A 74 16.22 9.50 -7.69
N TYR A 75 14.99 9.14 -8.06
CA TYR A 75 13.95 8.80 -7.09
C TYR A 75 14.37 7.63 -6.20
N ASP A 76 14.85 6.52 -6.80
CA ASP A 76 15.26 5.33 -6.06
C ASP A 76 16.40 5.65 -5.09
N GLU A 77 17.45 6.35 -5.56
CA GLU A 77 18.60 6.76 -4.73
C GLU A 77 18.15 7.54 -3.49
N LEU A 78 17.30 8.54 -3.68
CA LEU A 78 16.87 9.42 -2.60
C LEU A 78 15.90 8.72 -1.64
N TYR A 79 14.92 7.98 -2.20
CA TYR A 79 13.90 7.32 -1.41
C TYR A 79 14.48 6.17 -0.56
N GLU A 80 15.40 5.37 -1.11
CA GLU A 80 16.09 4.32 -0.36
C GLU A 80 17.04 4.89 0.69
N GLY A 81 17.59 6.10 0.46
CA GLY A 81 18.45 6.80 1.41
C GLY A 81 17.72 7.22 2.69
N ASP A 82 16.43 7.61 2.58
CA ASP A 82 15.60 7.97 3.74
C ASP A 82 14.13 7.59 3.55
N VAL A 83 13.84 6.30 3.66
CA VAL A 83 12.48 5.75 3.50
C VAL A 83 11.46 6.29 4.52
N MET A 84 11.94 6.90 5.61
CA MET A 84 11.08 7.44 6.68
C MET A 84 10.74 8.92 6.51
N TYR A 85 11.37 9.62 5.57
CA TYR A 85 11.12 11.05 5.39
C TYR A 85 9.63 11.33 5.22
N GLY A 86 9.08 12.20 6.08
CA GLY A 86 7.66 12.59 6.04
C GLY A 86 6.64 11.48 6.23
N SER A 87 7.07 10.25 6.57
CA SER A 87 6.19 9.09 6.71
C SER A 87 5.75 8.92 8.17
N VAL A 88 4.43 8.76 8.40
CA VAL A 88 3.86 8.57 9.73
C VAL A 88 2.86 7.41 9.73
N VAL A 89 2.88 6.60 10.80
CA VAL A 89 1.87 5.57 11.06
C VAL A 89 0.55 6.25 11.37
N TYR A 90 -0.56 5.79 10.77
CA TYR A 90 -1.88 6.32 11.12
C TYR A 90 -2.27 5.96 12.56
N ASP A 91 -2.92 6.91 13.25
CA ASP A 91 -3.36 6.73 14.62
C ASP A 91 -4.29 5.51 14.74
N GLY A 92 -4.08 4.69 15.78
CA GLY A 92 -4.88 3.50 16.04
C GLY A 92 -4.47 2.23 15.29
N ILE A 93 -3.53 2.30 14.34
CA ILE A 93 -3.06 1.12 13.60
C ILE A 93 -2.31 0.14 14.52
N SER A 94 -1.43 0.63 15.38
CA SER A 94 -0.67 -0.23 16.29
C SER A 94 -1.60 -0.99 17.24
N GLU A 95 -2.60 -0.33 17.80
CA GLU A 95 -3.61 -0.91 18.67
C GLU A 95 -4.50 -1.92 17.94
N LEU A 96 -4.85 -1.64 16.67
CA LEU A 96 -5.56 -2.59 15.81
C LEU A 96 -4.78 -3.88 15.62
N LEU A 97 -3.50 -3.77 15.24
CA LEU A 97 -2.62 -4.93 15.00
C LEU A 97 -2.49 -5.77 16.27
N ASP A 98 -2.33 -5.15 17.43
CA ASP A 98 -2.28 -5.87 18.71
C ASP A 98 -3.61 -6.59 19.02
N LYS A 99 -4.76 -5.95 18.81
CA LYS A 99 -6.07 -6.57 18.99
C LYS A 99 -6.29 -7.77 18.09
N LEU A 100 -5.91 -7.67 16.80
CA LEU A 100 -6.01 -8.76 15.84
C LEU A 100 -5.16 -9.95 16.31
N ARG A 101 -3.89 -9.73 16.61
CA ARG A 101 -2.95 -10.77 17.03
C ARG A 101 -3.36 -11.42 18.35
N ASN A 102 -3.78 -10.65 19.35
CA ASN A 102 -4.29 -11.16 20.62
C ASN A 102 -5.59 -11.98 20.45
N SER A 103 -6.30 -11.78 19.36
CA SER A 103 -7.47 -12.58 18.97
C SER A 103 -7.13 -13.81 18.13
N GLY A 104 -5.85 -14.12 17.91
CA GLY A 104 -5.38 -15.23 17.10
C GLY A 104 -5.56 -15.02 15.59
N ILE A 105 -5.78 -13.78 15.14
CA ILE A 105 -5.92 -13.43 13.73
C ILE A 105 -4.52 -13.06 13.20
N LYS A 106 -4.11 -13.72 12.14
CA LYS A 106 -2.82 -13.48 11.48
C LYS A 106 -2.86 -12.16 10.71
N THR A 107 -1.71 -11.50 10.63
CA THR A 107 -1.58 -10.21 9.96
C THR A 107 -0.50 -10.27 8.88
N ALA A 108 -0.77 -9.69 7.73
CA ALA A 108 0.19 -9.61 6.64
C ALA A 108 0.12 -8.28 5.92
N VAL A 109 1.18 -7.95 5.17
CA VAL A 109 1.24 -6.80 4.28
C VAL A 109 1.43 -7.26 2.84
N LEU A 110 0.68 -6.64 1.92
CA LEU A 110 0.88 -6.75 0.48
C LEU A 110 0.87 -5.37 -0.16
N SER A 111 2.01 -4.92 -0.65
CA SER A 111 2.17 -3.60 -1.27
C SER A 111 2.73 -3.69 -2.69
N ASN A 112 2.35 -2.72 -3.55
CA ASN A 112 3.00 -2.50 -4.85
C ASN A 112 4.32 -1.71 -4.74
N LYS A 113 4.71 -1.31 -3.53
CA LYS A 113 6.03 -0.74 -3.21
C LYS A 113 7.13 -1.80 -3.41
N PRO A 114 8.36 -1.45 -3.88
CA PRO A 114 9.48 -2.40 -3.95
C PRO A 114 9.68 -3.17 -2.65
N ASP A 115 9.95 -4.48 -2.74
CA ASP A 115 9.96 -5.37 -1.58
C ASP A 115 11.00 -4.97 -0.52
N ASN A 116 12.21 -4.60 -0.94
CA ASN A 116 13.27 -4.12 -0.04
C ASN A 116 12.79 -2.91 0.78
N VAL A 117 12.11 -1.96 0.15
CA VAL A 117 11.59 -0.75 0.82
C VAL A 117 10.45 -1.10 1.77
N ALA A 118 9.52 -1.97 1.35
CA ALA A 118 8.42 -2.43 2.21
C ALA A 118 8.95 -3.13 3.47
N GLN A 119 9.94 -4.02 3.33
CA GLN A 119 10.58 -4.70 4.45
C GLN A 119 11.25 -3.72 5.43
N MET A 120 12.00 -2.73 4.91
CA MET A 120 12.65 -1.72 5.76
C MET A 120 11.63 -0.91 6.58
N LEU A 121 10.52 -0.51 5.96
CA LEU A 121 9.47 0.26 6.63
C LEU A 121 8.73 -0.57 7.69
N ILE A 122 8.45 -1.84 7.40
CA ILE A 122 7.82 -2.76 8.36
C ILE A 122 8.74 -3.00 9.55
N GLU A 123 10.02 -3.27 9.32
CA GLU A 123 10.96 -3.50 10.42
C GLU A 123 11.10 -2.27 11.32
N LYS A 124 11.16 -1.08 10.75
CA LYS A 124 11.30 0.16 11.53
C LYS A 124 10.06 0.52 12.36
N ASN A 125 8.85 0.27 11.84
CA ASN A 125 7.61 0.79 12.45
C ASN A 125 6.74 -0.29 13.09
N PHE A 126 6.88 -1.55 12.65
CA PHE A 126 5.96 -2.64 12.99
C PHE A 126 6.69 -3.94 13.32
N SER A 127 7.94 -3.86 13.82
CA SER A 127 8.73 -5.07 14.13
C SER A 127 7.92 -6.05 14.98
N GLY A 128 7.85 -7.32 14.50
CA GLY A 128 7.09 -8.38 15.13
C GLY A 128 5.56 -8.27 15.05
N LYS A 129 4.98 -7.28 14.34
CA LYS A 129 3.53 -7.11 14.23
C LYS A 129 2.90 -7.89 13.07
N PHE A 130 3.68 -8.27 12.06
CA PHE A 130 3.20 -8.99 10.88
C PHE A 130 3.82 -10.38 10.77
N ASP A 131 3.02 -11.37 10.36
CA ASP A 131 3.47 -12.74 10.08
C ASP A 131 4.14 -12.83 8.70
N VAL A 132 3.71 -12.01 7.74
CA VAL A 132 4.22 -11.96 6.36
C VAL A 132 4.23 -10.51 5.87
N CYS A 133 5.32 -10.10 5.22
CA CYS A 133 5.39 -8.86 4.46
C CYS A 133 5.82 -9.18 3.01
N CYS A 134 5.07 -8.68 2.03
CA CYS A 134 5.37 -8.80 0.61
C CYS A 134 5.23 -7.44 -0.08
N GLY A 135 6.32 -6.94 -0.62
CA GLY A 135 6.32 -5.88 -1.61
C GLY A 135 6.33 -6.43 -3.04
N GLN A 136 6.55 -5.54 -4.01
CA GLN A 136 6.70 -5.91 -5.42
C GLN A 136 8.01 -6.66 -5.65
N ARG A 137 7.91 -7.84 -6.29
CA ARG A 137 9.03 -8.72 -6.61
C ARG A 137 9.05 -9.01 -8.10
N LYS A 138 10.25 -9.20 -8.65
CA LYS A 138 10.42 -9.56 -10.06
C LYS A 138 9.70 -10.88 -10.38
N GLY A 139 8.94 -10.90 -11.45
CA GLY A 139 8.21 -12.09 -11.91
C GLY A 139 6.87 -12.34 -11.22
N ILE A 140 6.51 -11.56 -10.20
CA ILE A 140 5.20 -11.59 -9.57
C ILE A 140 4.40 -10.36 -10.01
N PRO A 141 3.22 -10.53 -10.62
CA PRO A 141 2.39 -9.40 -11.01
C PRO A 141 1.97 -8.55 -9.81
N THR A 142 1.94 -7.22 -10.01
CA THR A 142 1.45 -6.27 -9.01
C THR A 142 -0.07 -6.39 -8.78
N LYS A 143 -0.55 -5.89 -7.65
CA LYS A 143 -1.98 -5.61 -7.45
C LYS A 143 -2.52 -4.79 -8.65
N PRO A 144 -3.71 -5.08 -9.19
CA PRO A 144 -4.78 -5.93 -8.65
C PRO A 144 -4.71 -7.42 -9.04
N ASN A 145 -3.58 -7.94 -9.53
CA ASN A 145 -3.44 -9.39 -9.74
C ASN A 145 -3.49 -10.11 -8.39
N PRO A 146 -4.31 -11.18 -8.23
CA PRO A 146 -4.51 -11.84 -6.95
C PRO A 146 -3.37 -12.77 -6.52
N GLN A 147 -2.40 -13.05 -7.40
CA GLN A 147 -1.38 -14.08 -7.16
C GLN A 147 -0.66 -13.88 -5.83
N ALA A 148 -0.14 -12.68 -5.56
CA ALA A 148 0.62 -12.41 -4.34
C ALA A 148 -0.27 -12.52 -3.07
N ALA A 149 -1.53 -12.09 -3.13
CA ALA A 149 -2.48 -12.25 -2.03
C ALA A 149 -2.77 -13.73 -1.72
N LEU A 150 -2.92 -14.56 -2.76
CA LEU A 150 -3.11 -16.01 -2.62
C LEU A 150 -1.85 -16.70 -2.09
N GLU A 151 -0.65 -16.27 -2.50
CA GLU A 151 0.62 -16.75 -1.95
C GLU A 151 0.72 -16.46 -0.45
N ILE A 152 0.34 -15.25 -0.01
CA ILE A 152 0.27 -14.88 1.42
C ILE A 152 -0.69 -15.79 2.17
N ALA A 153 -1.92 -15.99 1.66
CA ALA A 153 -2.89 -16.87 2.29
C ALA A 153 -2.35 -18.31 2.46
N LYS A 154 -1.64 -18.82 1.44
CA LYS A 154 -0.97 -20.13 1.49
C LYS A 154 0.14 -20.20 2.55
N VAL A 155 0.99 -19.17 2.65
CA VAL A 155 2.05 -19.07 3.68
C VAL A 155 1.42 -19.06 5.07
N LEU A 156 0.35 -18.27 5.23
CA LEU A 156 -0.40 -18.18 6.48
C LEU A 156 -1.23 -19.45 6.79
N LYS A 157 -1.32 -20.41 5.86
CA LYS A 157 -2.12 -21.65 5.98
C LYS A 157 -3.60 -21.38 6.27
N VAL A 158 -4.17 -20.41 5.55
CA VAL A 158 -5.59 -20.03 5.59
C VAL A 158 -6.21 -20.08 4.19
N LYS A 159 -7.53 -20.23 4.11
CA LYS A 159 -8.25 -20.15 2.83
C LYS A 159 -8.50 -18.68 2.46
N ALA A 160 -8.63 -18.39 1.17
CA ALA A 160 -8.92 -17.03 0.70
C ALA A 160 -10.18 -16.43 1.35
N ASN A 161 -11.27 -17.19 1.44
CA ASN A 161 -12.50 -16.74 2.09
C ASN A 161 -12.42 -16.63 3.63
N GLU A 162 -11.30 -16.98 4.24
CA GLU A 162 -10.97 -16.74 5.64
C GLU A 162 -10.07 -15.51 5.81
N CYS A 163 -9.80 -14.78 4.71
CA CYS A 163 -8.99 -13.57 4.68
C CYS A 163 -9.83 -12.32 4.43
N VAL A 164 -9.36 -11.21 4.99
CA VAL A 164 -9.82 -9.86 4.64
C VAL A 164 -8.66 -9.10 4.02
N PHE A 165 -8.88 -8.47 2.87
CA PHE A 165 -7.94 -7.51 2.28
C PHE A 165 -8.37 -6.09 2.66
N VAL A 166 -7.44 -5.29 3.20
CA VAL A 166 -7.69 -3.94 3.68
C VAL A 166 -6.84 -2.96 2.88
N GLY A 167 -7.44 -1.94 2.31
CA GLY A 167 -6.71 -0.92 1.57
C GLY A 167 -7.52 0.35 1.34
N ASP A 168 -6.86 1.39 0.86
CA ASP A 168 -7.44 2.71 0.65
C ASP A 168 -7.75 3.01 -0.82
N THR A 169 -7.50 2.06 -1.74
CA THR A 169 -7.71 2.25 -3.18
C THR A 169 -8.58 1.16 -3.79
N ILE A 170 -9.14 1.45 -4.99
CA ILE A 170 -9.87 0.45 -5.79
C ILE A 170 -8.97 -0.75 -6.18
N ILE A 171 -7.65 -0.53 -6.26
CA ILE A 171 -6.67 -1.60 -6.56
C ILE A 171 -6.72 -2.66 -5.46
N ASP A 172 -6.80 -2.25 -4.21
CA ASP A 172 -6.85 -3.14 -3.05
C ASP A 172 -8.15 -3.92 -3.00
N VAL A 173 -9.27 -3.21 -3.17
CA VAL A 173 -10.61 -3.81 -3.25
C VAL A 173 -10.66 -4.85 -4.37
N THR A 174 -10.16 -4.49 -5.55
CA THR A 174 -10.11 -5.40 -6.71
C THR A 174 -9.19 -6.59 -6.45
N THR A 175 -8.04 -6.37 -5.77
CA THR A 175 -7.12 -7.47 -5.40
C THR A 175 -7.81 -8.47 -4.50
N GLY A 176 -8.47 -8.00 -3.44
CA GLY A 176 -9.19 -8.87 -2.50
C GLY A 176 -10.29 -9.66 -3.21
N LYS A 177 -11.10 -8.99 -4.02
CA LYS A 177 -12.16 -9.65 -4.80
C LYS A 177 -11.64 -10.69 -5.78
N ASN A 178 -10.60 -10.34 -6.54
CA ASN A 178 -9.97 -11.27 -7.48
C ASN A 178 -9.37 -12.50 -6.78
N ALA A 179 -8.93 -12.33 -5.53
CA ALA A 179 -8.42 -13.41 -4.69
C ALA A 179 -9.54 -14.24 -4.00
N GLY A 180 -10.81 -13.84 -4.09
CA GLY A 180 -11.92 -14.46 -3.35
C GLY A 180 -11.86 -14.20 -1.84
N MET A 181 -11.31 -13.06 -1.45
CA MET A 181 -11.24 -12.56 -0.07
C MET A 181 -12.34 -11.54 0.19
N HIS A 182 -12.69 -11.33 1.46
CA HIS A 182 -13.47 -10.17 1.87
C HIS A 182 -12.63 -8.90 1.76
N THR A 183 -13.27 -7.74 1.61
CA THR A 183 -12.59 -6.46 1.38
C THR A 183 -13.07 -5.38 2.32
N ILE A 184 -12.14 -4.57 2.82
CA ILE A 184 -12.44 -3.37 3.62
C ILE A 184 -11.72 -2.18 2.98
N GLY A 185 -12.49 -1.19 2.56
CA GLY A 185 -11.98 0.10 2.12
C GLY A 185 -11.81 1.05 3.31
N VAL A 186 -10.67 1.72 3.45
CA VAL A 186 -10.40 2.66 4.53
C VAL A 186 -10.49 4.11 4.04
N LEU A 187 -11.07 5.03 4.84
CA LEU A 187 -11.34 6.40 4.43
C LEU A 187 -10.29 7.43 4.85
N TRP A 188 -9.31 7.05 5.67
CA TRP A 188 -8.21 7.96 6.07
C TRP A 188 -7.05 8.01 5.08
N GLY A 189 -7.08 7.19 4.01
CA GLY A 189 -6.04 7.08 3.00
C GLY A 189 -6.11 8.15 1.90
N PHE A 190 -5.62 7.80 0.71
CA PHE A 190 -5.44 8.73 -0.39
C PHE A 190 -6.68 8.90 -1.28
N ARG A 191 -7.66 7.98 -1.21
CA ARG A 191 -8.83 7.97 -2.09
C ARG A 191 -10.12 8.33 -1.36
N LYS A 192 -11.08 8.81 -2.15
CA LYS A 192 -12.41 9.16 -1.64
C LYS A 192 -13.32 7.94 -1.56
N LYS A 193 -14.33 8.00 -0.68
CA LYS A 193 -15.32 6.94 -0.46
C LYS A 193 -15.96 6.42 -1.76
N ALA A 194 -16.21 7.32 -2.72
CA ALA A 194 -16.82 6.94 -4.00
C ALA A 194 -15.97 5.94 -4.81
N GLU A 195 -14.65 5.95 -4.65
CA GLU A 195 -13.75 5.02 -5.32
C GLU A 195 -13.70 3.64 -4.64
N LEU A 196 -14.21 3.54 -3.41
CA LEU A 196 -14.20 2.33 -2.58
C LEU A 196 -15.58 1.66 -2.47
N CYS A 197 -16.57 2.12 -3.27
CA CYS A 197 -17.97 1.65 -3.18
C CYS A 197 -18.14 0.15 -3.40
N ASP A 198 -17.19 -0.50 -4.04
CA ASP A 198 -17.19 -1.94 -4.28
C ASP A 198 -16.62 -2.77 -3.11
N ALA A 199 -16.08 -2.14 -2.06
CA ALA A 199 -15.63 -2.87 -0.86
C ALA A 199 -16.83 -3.46 -0.11
N ASP A 200 -16.65 -4.64 0.51
CA ASP A 200 -17.70 -5.26 1.31
C ASP A 200 -18.02 -4.45 2.57
N PHE A 201 -17.00 -3.76 3.11
CA PHE A 201 -17.11 -2.86 4.27
C PHE A 201 -16.28 -1.60 4.05
N ILE A 202 -16.76 -0.51 4.67
CA ILE A 202 -16.02 0.76 4.73
C ILE A 202 -15.66 1.04 6.19
N ALA A 203 -14.39 1.34 6.44
CA ALA A 203 -13.87 1.71 7.74
C ALA A 203 -13.52 3.21 7.77
N GLU A 204 -14.05 3.93 8.74
CA GLU A 204 -13.74 5.36 8.99
C GLU A 204 -12.58 5.51 9.98
N ALA A 205 -12.37 4.50 10.83
CA ALA A 205 -11.26 4.43 11.78
C ALA A 205 -10.68 3.00 11.85
N PRO A 206 -9.42 2.81 12.29
CA PRO A 206 -8.83 1.47 12.41
C PRO A 206 -9.62 0.51 13.30
N SER A 207 -10.30 0.99 14.33
CA SER A 207 -11.19 0.18 15.20
C SER A 207 -12.32 -0.51 14.44
N ASP A 208 -12.80 0.08 13.34
CA ASP A 208 -13.90 -0.45 12.54
C ASP A 208 -13.49 -1.73 11.82
N ILE A 209 -12.21 -1.85 11.44
CA ILE A 209 -11.66 -3.07 10.83
C ILE A 209 -11.83 -4.24 11.78
N PHE A 210 -11.47 -4.09 13.05
CA PHE A 210 -11.61 -5.17 14.03
C PHE A 210 -13.07 -5.59 14.21
N ASN A 211 -13.98 -4.62 14.26
CA ASN A 211 -15.42 -4.89 14.38
C ASN A 211 -15.96 -5.63 13.13
N ALA A 212 -15.59 -5.18 11.93
CA ALA A 212 -15.98 -5.85 10.70
C ALA A 212 -15.47 -7.30 10.64
N VAL A 213 -14.19 -7.52 10.94
CA VAL A 213 -13.56 -8.86 10.95
C VAL A 213 -14.27 -9.82 11.91
N LYS A 214 -14.75 -9.37 13.06
CA LYS A 214 -15.50 -10.19 14.03
C LYS A 214 -16.90 -10.54 13.55
N ASN A 215 -17.51 -9.70 12.71
CA ASN A 215 -18.89 -9.87 12.23
C ASN A 215 -19.01 -10.61 10.90
N ILE A 216 -17.93 -10.77 10.14
CA ILE A 216 -17.87 -11.60 8.93
C ILE A 216 -17.99 -13.08 9.32
N LYS A 217 -19.02 -13.74 8.78
CA LYS A 217 -19.32 -15.15 9.04
C LYS A 217 -18.62 -16.10 8.09
#